data_f5cc5f0766270b7fbdf50fd18656e5a8
#
_entry.id   f5cc5f0766270b7fbdf50fd18656e5a8
#
_cell.length_a   1.000
_cell.length_b   1.000
_cell.length_c   1.000
_cell.angle_alpha   90.00
_cell.angle_beta   90.00
_cell.angle_gamma   90.00
#
_symmetry.space_group_name_H-M   'P 1'
#
loop_
_entity.id
_entity.type
_entity.pdbx_description
1 polymer ?
#
loop_
_entity_poly.entity_id
_entity_poly.type
_entity_poly.pdbx_seq_one_letter_code
_entity_poly.pdbx_strand_id
1 'polypeptide(L)'
;MADPNNPSGALPGDPRYGLSQEELAAYYETKSPSWICKGYFKQDGGIALREQAMDAHMAYLRKTQDQIRFTGPLLQDDGKTPAGAMALIDAPDKAGAQSWMDNEGYTQGGAFDRITITRWSSSMDLRWDTFPRTPGWEQFVVTALDGPDSKARRDAVADAHHKFQASVMDRYVARGPMFEDDGAKMIGSMMIMEYPDLKSCEEFWAGEPLNTGGVFADVTIERWRYGNTLVYPG
;
A
#
# COMPACT_ATOMS: atom_id res chain seq x y z
N MET A 1 8.84 -17.32 -21.11
CA MET A 1 10.23 -16.81 -20.99
C MET A 1 10.11 -15.32 -20.71
N ALA A 2 10.87 -14.79 -19.77
CA ALA A 2 10.91 -13.35 -19.53
C ALA A 2 11.40 -12.64 -20.80
N ASP A 3 10.85 -11.47 -21.11
CA ASP A 3 11.32 -10.64 -22.22
C ASP A 3 12.76 -10.20 -21.90
N PRO A 4 13.76 -10.50 -22.74
CA PRO A 4 15.15 -10.11 -22.48
C PRO A 4 15.34 -8.60 -22.42
N ASN A 5 14.42 -7.82 -23.03
CA ASN A 5 14.42 -6.36 -22.99
C ASN A 5 13.64 -5.79 -21.79
N ASN A 6 13.01 -6.65 -21.01
CA ASN A 6 12.29 -6.26 -19.79
C ASN A 6 12.35 -7.39 -18.75
N PRO A 7 13.54 -7.70 -18.24
CA PRO A 7 13.75 -8.83 -17.32
C PRO A 7 12.98 -8.69 -16.00
N SER A 8 12.57 -7.49 -15.62
CA SER A 8 11.73 -7.27 -14.45
C SER A 8 10.28 -7.73 -14.62
N GLY A 9 9.81 -7.91 -15.85
CA GLY A 9 8.39 -8.08 -16.16
C GLY A 9 7.51 -6.86 -15.82
N ALA A 10 8.14 -5.73 -15.49
CA ALA A 10 7.43 -4.49 -15.14
C ALA A 10 6.64 -3.94 -16.33
N LEU A 11 5.59 -3.17 -16.04
CA LEU A 11 4.74 -2.56 -17.06
C LEU A 11 5.19 -1.13 -17.35
N PRO A 12 4.85 -0.55 -18.51
CA PRO A 12 5.09 0.86 -18.79
C PRO A 12 4.55 1.75 -17.65
N GLY A 13 5.38 2.69 -17.19
CA GLY A 13 5.10 3.54 -16.03
C GLY A 13 5.65 3.00 -14.70
N ASP A 14 6.10 1.75 -14.63
CA ASP A 14 6.87 1.23 -13.51
C ASP A 14 8.35 1.64 -13.69
N PRO A 15 9.04 2.16 -12.65
CA PRO A 15 10.44 2.61 -12.75
C PRO A 15 11.42 1.49 -13.15
N ARG A 16 11.00 0.22 -13.11
CA ARG A 16 11.81 -0.94 -13.51
C ARG A 16 11.58 -1.35 -14.97
N TYR A 17 10.62 -0.72 -15.65
CA TYR A 17 10.28 -1.07 -17.03
C TYR A 17 11.45 -0.83 -17.97
N GLY A 18 11.85 -1.87 -18.70
CA GLY A 18 12.94 -1.79 -19.69
C GLY A 18 14.35 -1.70 -19.10
N LEU A 19 14.52 -1.78 -17.76
CA LEU A 19 15.85 -1.88 -17.17
C LEU A 19 16.48 -3.22 -17.45
N SER A 20 17.77 -3.20 -17.78
CA SER A 20 18.63 -4.39 -17.85
C SER A 20 18.79 -5.05 -16.47
N GLN A 21 19.33 -6.25 -16.41
CA GLN A 21 19.61 -6.94 -15.13
C GLN A 21 20.57 -6.15 -14.24
N GLU A 22 21.57 -5.50 -14.81
CA GLU A 22 22.54 -4.67 -14.09
C GLU A 22 21.87 -3.40 -13.51
N GLU A 23 21.06 -2.72 -14.33
CA GLU A 23 20.30 -1.54 -13.90
C GLU A 23 19.26 -1.89 -12.85
N LEU A 24 18.62 -3.06 -12.93
CA LEU A 24 17.71 -3.55 -11.88
C LEU A 24 18.44 -3.79 -10.56
N ALA A 25 19.64 -4.39 -10.60
CA ALA A 25 20.44 -4.58 -9.40
C ALA A 25 20.77 -3.23 -8.74
N ALA A 26 21.25 -2.27 -9.51
CA ALA A 26 21.53 -0.92 -9.04
C ALA A 26 20.28 -0.21 -8.50
N TYR A 27 19.14 -0.36 -9.18
CA TYR A 27 17.86 0.18 -8.73
C TYR A 27 17.47 -0.39 -7.35
N TYR A 28 17.59 -1.70 -7.15
CA TYR A 28 17.23 -2.30 -5.86
C TYR A 28 18.22 -1.96 -4.75
N GLU A 29 19.51 -1.76 -5.06
CA GLU A 29 20.52 -1.32 -4.09
C GLU A 29 20.26 0.11 -3.60
N THR A 30 19.79 0.98 -4.47
CA THR A 30 19.61 2.41 -4.18
C THR A 30 18.20 2.76 -3.70
N LYS A 31 17.23 1.88 -3.92
CA LYS A 31 15.84 2.12 -3.54
C LYS A 31 15.67 2.05 -2.02
N SER A 32 15.28 3.17 -1.43
CA SER A 32 14.88 3.20 -0.04
C SER A 32 13.70 2.25 0.23
N PRO A 33 13.73 1.46 1.31
CA PRO A 33 12.58 0.68 1.71
C PRO A 33 11.38 1.57 1.98
N SER A 34 10.20 1.08 1.62
CA SER A 34 8.93 1.70 1.99
C SER A 34 8.24 0.87 3.06
N TRP A 35 7.36 1.50 3.82
CA TRP A 35 6.69 0.87 4.96
C TRP A 35 5.20 1.21 4.93
N ILE A 36 4.39 0.19 5.19
CA ILE A 36 2.96 0.33 5.44
C ILE A 36 2.79 0.55 6.93
N CYS A 37 2.39 1.74 7.33
CA CYS A 37 2.08 2.09 8.71
C CYS A 37 0.56 2.18 8.86
N LYS A 38 -0.06 1.26 9.59
CA LYS A 38 -1.50 1.28 9.89
C LYS A 38 -1.70 1.44 11.40
N GLY A 39 -2.61 2.34 11.79
CA GLY A 39 -3.12 2.46 13.13
C GLY A 39 -4.64 2.31 13.13
N TYR A 40 -5.18 1.46 14.00
CA TYR A 40 -6.63 1.27 14.17
C TYR A 40 -7.07 1.96 15.45
N PHE A 41 -8.13 2.77 15.37
CA PHE A 41 -8.62 3.54 16.50
C PHE A 41 -9.23 2.63 17.56
N LYS A 42 -9.09 3.05 18.83
CA LYS A 42 -9.77 2.43 19.96
C LYS A 42 -11.28 2.45 19.72
N GLN A 43 -11.96 1.35 20.05
CA GLN A 43 -13.42 1.29 19.98
C GLN A 43 -14.04 2.33 20.93
N ASP A 44 -13.55 2.38 22.15
CA ASP A 44 -14.03 3.32 23.18
C ASP A 44 -13.16 4.56 23.21
N GLY A 45 -13.73 5.70 22.81
CA GLY A 45 -13.09 7.00 22.88
C GLY A 45 -12.04 7.30 21.80
N GLY A 46 -11.70 6.35 20.93
CA GLY A 46 -10.66 6.54 19.91
C GLY A 46 -10.96 7.69 18.95
N ILE A 47 -12.22 7.87 18.55
CA ILE A 47 -12.64 8.98 17.68
C ILE A 47 -12.48 10.33 18.40
N ALA A 48 -12.84 10.43 19.67
CA ALA A 48 -12.66 11.66 20.44
C ALA A 48 -11.17 12.01 20.61
N LEU A 49 -10.32 11.02 20.89
CA LEU A 49 -8.85 11.21 20.96
C LEU A 49 -8.27 11.61 19.60
N ARG A 50 -8.74 11.01 18.51
CA ARG A 50 -8.38 11.40 17.15
C ARG A 50 -8.73 12.86 16.88
N GLU A 51 -9.93 13.31 17.25
CA GLU A 51 -10.36 14.72 17.06
C GLU A 51 -9.47 15.68 17.84
N GLN A 52 -9.12 15.36 19.10
CA GLN A 52 -8.21 16.14 19.93
C GLN A 52 -6.79 16.21 19.36
N ALA A 53 -6.32 15.16 18.73
CA ALA A 53 -4.97 15.06 18.16
C ALA A 53 -4.90 15.55 16.70
N MET A 54 -6.00 15.97 16.09
CA MET A 54 -6.08 16.28 14.66
C MET A 54 -5.06 17.33 14.20
N ASP A 55 -4.92 18.43 14.94
CA ASP A 55 -4.00 19.50 14.55
C ASP A 55 -2.54 19.04 14.60
N ALA A 56 -2.18 18.25 15.62
CA ALA A 56 -0.84 17.70 15.77
C ALA A 56 -0.55 16.69 14.64
N HIS A 57 -1.53 15.82 14.32
CA HIS A 57 -1.47 14.90 13.19
C HIS A 57 -1.23 15.65 11.86
N MET A 58 -2.06 16.65 11.56
CA MET A 58 -1.93 17.42 10.33
C MET A 58 -0.59 18.15 10.22
N ALA A 59 -0.11 18.74 11.32
CA ALA A 59 1.18 19.40 11.37
C ALA A 59 2.34 18.42 11.13
N TYR A 60 2.26 17.23 11.72
CA TYR A 60 3.27 16.20 11.55
C TYR A 60 3.35 15.66 10.13
N LEU A 61 2.21 15.36 9.50
CA LEU A 61 2.18 14.91 8.11
C LEU A 61 2.77 15.95 7.16
N ARG A 62 2.44 17.24 7.33
CA ARG A 62 3.04 18.31 6.50
C ARG A 62 4.56 18.42 6.72
N LYS A 63 5.03 18.27 7.95
CA LYS A 63 6.46 18.29 8.27
C LYS A 63 7.24 17.15 7.63
N THR A 64 6.59 15.99 7.47
CA THR A 64 7.22 14.75 6.98
C THR A 64 6.73 14.37 5.57
N GLN A 65 6.11 15.29 4.85
CA GLN A 65 5.47 15.02 3.55
C GLN A 65 6.42 14.40 2.51
N ASP A 66 7.70 14.72 2.55
CA ASP A 66 8.71 14.19 1.62
C ASP A 66 8.94 12.68 1.83
N GLN A 67 8.64 12.17 3.00
CA GLN A 67 8.70 10.73 3.32
C GLN A 67 7.41 10.00 2.93
N ILE A 68 6.31 10.72 2.73
CA ILE A 68 4.99 10.13 2.53
C ILE A 68 4.77 9.84 1.05
N ARG A 69 4.43 8.60 0.71
CA ARG A 69 3.92 8.22 -0.61
C ARG A 69 2.43 8.45 -0.70
N PHE A 70 1.68 7.90 0.24
CA PHE A 70 0.23 8.10 0.39
C PHE A 70 -0.15 8.08 1.86
N THR A 71 -1.18 8.82 2.23
CA THR A 71 -1.76 8.79 3.57
C THR A 71 -3.24 9.09 3.55
N GLY A 72 -3.96 8.52 4.50
CA GLY A 72 -5.39 8.79 4.66
C GLY A 72 -6.07 7.87 5.66
N PRO A 73 -7.35 8.14 5.99
CA PRO A 73 -8.12 7.33 6.90
C PRO A 73 -8.53 5.98 6.29
N LEU A 74 -8.41 4.92 7.07
CA LEU A 74 -9.18 3.70 6.90
C LEU A 74 -10.60 3.96 7.37
N LEU A 75 -11.60 3.41 6.70
CA LEU A 75 -13.01 3.68 6.95
C LEU A 75 -13.75 2.38 7.33
N GLN A 76 -14.82 2.55 8.07
CA GLN A 76 -15.78 1.48 8.33
C GLN A 76 -16.60 1.16 7.05
N ASP A 77 -17.46 0.14 7.12
CA ASP A 77 -18.28 -0.32 5.99
C ASP A 77 -19.24 0.77 5.46
N ASP A 78 -19.58 1.76 6.29
CA ASP A 78 -20.40 2.90 5.89
C ASP A 78 -19.67 3.88 4.92
N GLY A 79 -18.38 3.67 4.67
CA GLY A 79 -17.54 4.50 3.82
C GLY A 79 -17.29 5.93 4.34
N LYS A 80 -17.63 6.21 5.59
CA LYS A 80 -17.60 7.56 6.18
C LYS A 80 -16.88 7.63 7.51
N THR A 81 -17.20 6.71 8.41
CA THR A 81 -16.68 6.69 9.78
C THR A 81 -15.21 6.20 9.76
N PRO A 82 -14.26 6.97 10.29
CA PRO A 82 -12.88 6.53 10.39
C PRO A 82 -12.73 5.31 11.31
N ALA A 83 -12.11 4.25 10.82
CA ALA A 83 -11.73 3.06 11.58
C ALA A 83 -10.25 3.11 12.01
N GLY A 84 -9.45 3.89 11.30
CA GLY A 84 -8.03 4.00 11.53
C GLY A 84 -7.39 5.00 10.57
N ALA A 85 -6.06 4.92 10.47
CA ALA A 85 -5.28 5.66 9.50
C ALA A 85 -4.20 4.77 8.90
N MET A 86 -3.88 4.99 7.63
CA MET A 86 -2.77 4.33 6.95
C MET A 86 -1.88 5.35 6.27
N ALA A 87 -0.58 5.16 6.38
CA ALA A 87 0.43 5.86 5.60
C ALA A 87 1.37 4.86 4.92
N LEU A 88 1.73 5.14 3.68
CA LEU A 88 2.86 4.53 3.00
C LEU A 88 4.01 5.53 3.05
N ILE A 89 5.10 5.17 3.69
CA ILE A 89 6.25 6.06 3.91
C ILE A 89 7.55 5.43 3.43
N ASP A 90 8.50 6.26 3.07
CA ASP A 90 9.89 5.87 2.83
C ASP A 90 10.70 6.08 4.12
N ALA A 91 11.32 5.01 4.61
CA ALA A 91 12.25 5.08 5.75
C ALA A 91 13.37 4.05 5.53
N PRO A 92 14.60 4.32 6.00
CA PRO A 92 15.75 3.47 5.71
C PRO A 92 15.63 2.06 6.29
N ASP A 93 14.96 1.94 7.42
CA ASP A 93 14.76 0.69 8.15
C ASP A 93 13.48 0.72 8.99
N LYS A 94 13.20 -0.38 9.68
CA LYS A 94 12.04 -0.49 10.58
C LYS A 94 12.11 0.49 11.74
N ALA A 95 13.30 0.78 12.27
CA ALA A 95 13.46 1.72 13.38
C ALA A 95 13.08 3.14 12.94
N GLY A 96 13.44 3.54 11.72
CA GLY A 96 13.01 4.79 11.11
C GLY A 96 11.50 4.87 10.94
N ALA A 97 10.88 3.81 10.43
CA ALA A 97 9.42 3.73 10.26
C ALA A 97 8.69 3.73 11.62
N GLN A 98 9.24 3.03 12.62
CA GLN A 98 8.70 3.04 13.98
C GLN A 98 8.80 4.43 14.59
N SER A 99 9.96 5.08 14.46
CA SER A 99 10.14 6.45 14.95
C SER A 99 9.18 7.43 14.28
N TRP A 100 8.92 7.27 12.96
CA TRP A 100 7.92 8.07 12.28
C TRP A 100 6.52 7.85 12.87
N MET A 101 6.15 6.60 13.11
CA MET A 101 4.83 6.26 13.67
C MET A 101 4.69 6.67 15.14
N ASP A 102 5.75 6.57 15.93
CA ASP A 102 5.76 6.97 17.35
C ASP A 102 5.57 8.49 17.52
N ASN A 103 6.04 9.30 16.58
CA ASN A 103 5.92 10.75 16.60
C ASN A 103 4.67 11.28 15.87
N GLU A 104 3.89 10.39 15.30
CA GLU A 104 2.63 10.72 14.61
C GLU A 104 1.58 11.20 15.62
N GLY A 105 0.81 12.24 15.26
CA GLY A 105 -0.09 12.93 16.19
C GLY A 105 -1.15 12.04 16.83
N TYR A 106 -1.75 11.10 16.10
CA TYR A 106 -2.73 10.18 16.68
C TYR A 106 -2.10 9.14 17.61
N THR A 107 -0.86 8.72 17.32
CA THR A 107 -0.10 7.87 18.23
C THR A 107 0.20 8.60 19.53
N GLN A 108 0.71 9.82 19.46
CA GLN A 108 1.00 10.66 20.61
C GLN A 108 -0.27 11.00 21.41
N GLY A 109 -1.38 11.21 20.74
CA GLY A 109 -2.70 11.43 21.36
C GLY A 109 -3.34 10.15 21.92
N GLY A 110 -2.72 9.00 21.75
CA GLY A 110 -3.22 7.72 22.29
C GLY A 110 -4.51 7.23 21.62
N ALA A 111 -4.79 7.65 20.38
CA ALA A 111 -6.02 7.32 19.67
C ALA A 111 -6.05 5.88 19.16
N PHE A 112 -4.88 5.27 18.88
CA PHE A 112 -4.80 3.92 18.36
C PHE A 112 -4.83 2.85 19.46
N ASP A 113 -5.54 1.76 19.17
CA ASP A 113 -5.52 0.51 19.94
C ASP A 113 -4.42 -0.43 19.43
N ARG A 114 -4.27 -0.49 18.11
CA ARG A 114 -3.31 -1.36 17.43
C ARG A 114 -2.58 -0.60 16.34
N ILE A 115 -1.26 -0.79 16.29
CA ILE A 115 -0.38 -0.26 15.23
C ILE A 115 0.33 -1.45 14.56
N THR A 116 0.45 -1.40 13.25
CA THR A 116 1.26 -2.34 12.47
C THR A 116 2.18 -1.58 11.54
N ILE A 117 3.42 -2.07 11.40
CA ILE A 117 4.43 -1.53 10.50
C ILE A 117 5.01 -2.69 9.71
N THR A 118 4.78 -2.69 8.41
CA THR A 118 5.18 -3.79 7.51
C THR A 118 6.05 -3.26 6.40
N ARG A 119 7.19 -3.92 6.15
CA ARG A 119 8.06 -3.59 5.02
C ARG A 119 7.36 -3.86 3.71
N TRP A 120 7.47 -2.93 2.78
CA TRP A 120 6.80 -2.99 1.49
C TRP A 120 7.70 -2.42 0.40
N SER A 121 7.55 -2.89 -0.83
CA SER A 121 8.28 -2.37 -1.96
C SER A 121 7.30 -1.94 -3.04
N SER A 122 7.24 -0.64 -3.31
CA SER A 122 6.39 -0.13 -4.37
C SER A 122 6.84 -0.65 -5.74
N SER A 123 5.90 -1.18 -6.50
CA SER A 123 6.08 -1.52 -7.91
C SER A 123 5.68 -0.37 -8.85
N MET A 124 5.29 0.78 -8.30
CA MET A 124 4.90 1.99 -9.03
C MET A 124 5.53 3.19 -8.34
N ASP A 125 6.07 4.12 -9.11
CA ASP A 125 6.68 5.34 -8.54
C ASP A 125 5.67 6.49 -8.47
N LEU A 126 4.49 6.20 -7.92
CA LEU A 126 3.44 7.18 -7.69
C LEU A 126 3.47 7.66 -6.24
N ARG A 127 3.10 8.92 -6.07
CA ARG A 127 3.01 9.60 -4.76
C ARG A 127 1.74 10.43 -4.72
N TRP A 128 1.40 10.91 -3.52
CA TRP A 128 0.19 11.69 -3.25
C TRP A 128 0.05 12.96 -4.13
N ASP A 129 1.15 13.53 -4.59
CA ASP A 129 1.21 14.74 -5.42
C ASP A 129 1.23 14.46 -6.93
N THR A 130 1.36 13.21 -7.34
CA THR A 130 1.46 12.83 -8.76
C THR A 130 0.33 11.95 -9.25
N PHE A 131 -0.47 11.35 -8.36
CA PHE A 131 -1.55 10.45 -8.73
C PHE A 131 -2.91 11.18 -8.79
N PRO A 132 -3.54 11.31 -9.96
CA PRO A 132 -4.88 11.86 -10.09
C PRO A 132 -5.92 10.85 -9.56
N ARG A 133 -6.95 11.37 -8.86
CA ARG A 133 -8.08 10.57 -8.41
C ARG A 133 -9.12 10.42 -9.52
N THR A 134 -9.78 9.27 -9.56
CA THR A 134 -10.93 9.07 -10.43
C THR A 134 -12.18 9.65 -9.75
N PRO A 135 -12.81 10.70 -10.30
CA PRO A 135 -13.96 11.32 -9.68
C PRO A 135 -15.10 10.33 -9.44
N GLY A 136 -15.65 10.32 -8.22
CA GLY A 136 -16.78 9.47 -7.83
C GLY A 136 -16.42 8.02 -7.51
N TRP A 137 -15.14 7.66 -7.56
CA TRP A 137 -14.69 6.32 -7.17
C TRP A 137 -14.19 6.30 -5.74
N GLU A 138 -14.30 5.11 -5.13
CA GLU A 138 -13.78 4.81 -3.79
C GLU A 138 -12.40 4.15 -3.90
N GLN A 139 -11.60 4.29 -2.87
CA GLN A 139 -10.30 3.63 -2.77
C GLN A 139 -10.38 2.47 -1.76
N PHE A 140 -9.69 1.38 -2.08
CA PHE A 140 -9.63 0.17 -1.26
C PHE A 140 -8.18 -0.26 -1.06
N VAL A 141 -7.85 -0.62 0.17
CA VAL A 141 -6.58 -1.27 0.49
C VAL A 141 -6.81 -2.77 0.51
N VAL A 142 -6.22 -3.46 -0.42
CA VAL A 142 -6.19 -4.93 -0.44
C VAL A 142 -4.87 -5.38 0.17
N THR A 143 -4.94 -6.11 1.28
CA THR A 143 -3.78 -6.74 1.92
C THR A 143 -3.95 -8.24 1.85
N ALA A 144 -3.03 -8.92 1.19
CA ALA A 144 -3.09 -10.36 0.96
C ALA A 144 -1.82 -11.03 1.50
N LEU A 145 -1.97 -11.89 2.51
CA LEU A 145 -0.87 -12.58 3.17
C LEU A 145 -0.60 -13.92 2.49
N ASP A 146 0.65 -14.21 2.23
CA ASP A 146 1.09 -15.43 1.57
C ASP A 146 0.78 -16.67 2.42
N GLY A 147 0.28 -17.71 1.74
CA GLY A 147 0.09 -19.03 2.30
C GLY A 147 1.32 -19.93 2.16
N PRO A 148 1.21 -21.19 2.59
CA PRO A 148 2.24 -22.20 2.34
C PRO A 148 2.52 -22.32 0.83
N ASP A 149 3.80 -22.56 0.49
CA ASP A 149 4.27 -22.75 -0.91
C ASP A 149 3.97 -21.57 -1.84
N SER A 150 3.74 -20.38 -1.30
CA SER A 150 3.38 -19.18 -2.06
C SER A 150 4.33 -18.87 -3.21
N LYS A 151 5.66 -19.08 -3.01
CA LYS A 151 6.64 -18.87 -4.08
C LYS A 151 6.37 -19.75 -5.30
N ALA A 152 6.20 -21.04 -5.11
CA ALA A 152 5.94 -21.98 -6.22
C ALA A 152 4.59 -21.66 -6.91
N ARG A 153 3.57 -21.31 -6.13
CA ARG A 153 2.26 -20.91 -6.66
C ARG A 153 2.33 -19.60 -7.44
N ARG A 154 3.08 -18.59 -6.96
CA ARG A 154 3.34 -17.34 -7.68
C ARG A 154 4.02 -17.61 -9.02
N ASP A 155 5.08 -18.44 -9.02
CA ASP A 155 5.80 -18.80 -10.23
C ASP A 155 4.89 -19.48 -11.26
N ALA A 156 3.98 -20.34 -10.82
CA ALA A 156 3.05 -21.07 -11.70
C ALA A 156 2.01 -20.16 -12.40
N VAL A 157 1.63 -19.03 -11.82
CA VAL A 157 0.62 -18.13 -12.38
C VAL A 157 1.18 -16.77 -12.81
N ALA A 158 2.51 -16.59 -12.79
CA ALA A 158 3.18 -15.31 -13.03
C ALA A 158 2.75 -14.64 -14.35
N ASP A 159 2.73 -15.39 -15.46
CA ASP A 159 2.33 -14.84 -16.77
C ASP A 159 0.88 -14.39 -16.80
N ALA A 160 -0.02 -15.15 -16.17
CA ALA A 160 -1.44 -14.80 -16.07
C ALA A 160 -1.62 -13.54 -15.20
N HIS A 161 -0.92 -13.49 -14.07
CA HIS A 161 -0.91 -12.34 -13.17
C HIS A 161 -0.42 -11.05 -13.87
N HIS A 162 0.70 -11.11 -14.59
CA HIS A 162 1.22 -9.94 -15.30
C HIS A 162 0.25 -9.45 -16.39
N LYS A 163 -0.37 -10.37 -17.16
CA LYS A 163 -1.38 -10.00 -18.16
C LYS A 163 -2.61 -9.37 -17.51
N PHE A 164 -3.05 -9.93 -16.40
CA PHE A 164 -4.19 -9.40 -15.64
C PHE A 164 -3.87 -8.00 -15.10
N GLN A 165 -2.71 -7.81 -14.47
CA GLN A 165 -2.29 -6.49 -13.99
C GLN A 165 -2.23 -5.45 -15.11
N ALA A 166 -1.74 -5.82 -16.29
CA ALA A 166 -1.69 -4.93 -17.44
C ALA A 166 -3.09 -4.47 -17.88
N SER A 167 -4.10 -5.36 -17.80
CA SER A 167 -5.48 -5.05 -18.20
C SER A 167 -6.24 -4.12 -17.26
N VAL A 168 -5.73 -3.92 -16.03
CA VAL A 168 -6.37 -3.12 -14.97
C VAL A 168 -5.41 -2.08 -14.37
N MET A 169 -4.38 -1.70 -15.12
CA MET A 169 -3.32 -0.83 -14.65
C MET A 169 -3.81 0.54 -14.17
N ASP A 170 -4.86 1.04 -14.80
CA ASP A 170 -5.54 2.30 -14.47
C ASP A 170 -6.33 2.27 -13.15
N ARG A 171 -6.44 1.10 -12.52
CA ARG A 171 -7.11 0.92 -11.22
C ARG A 171 -6.18 1.01 -10.04
N TYR A 172 -4.86 0.89 -10.26
CA TYR A 172 -3.89 0.92 -9.18
C TYR A 172 -3.47 2.33 -8.81
N VAL A 173 -3.63 2.68 -7.55
CA VAL A 173 -3.01 3.85 -6.91
C VAL A 173 -1.60 3.50 -6.42
N ALA A 174 -1.47 2.34 -5.77
CA ALA A 174 -0.21 1.79 -5.32
C ALA A 174 -0.29 0.26 -5.31
N ARG A 175 0.82 -0.42 -5.56
CA ARG A 175 0.89 -1.89 -5.46
C ARG A 175 2.31 -2.34 -5.23
N GLY A 176 2.46 -3.49 -4.60
CA GLY A 176 3.76 -4.11 -4.43
C GLY A 176 3.77 -5.24 -3.39
N PRO A 177 4.88 -5.98 -3.34
CA PRO A 177 5.07 -7.05 -2.37
C PRO A 177 5.35 -6.51 -0.96
N MET A 178 4.91 -7.27 0.04
CA MET A 178 5.26 -7.12 1.44
C MET A 178 6.36 -8.11 1.82
N PHE A 179 7.20 -7.73 2.76
CA PHE A 179 8.36 -8.51 3.18
C PHE A 179 8.46 -8.61 4.70
N GLU A 180 9.21 -9.59 5.18
CA GLU A 180 9.76 -9.56 6.53
C GLU A 180 10.64 -8.31 6.71
N ASP A 181 10.92 -7.92 7.95
CA ASP A 181 11.57 -6.64 8.28
C ASP A 181 12.94 -6.46 7.62
N ASP A 182 13.71 -7.54 7.48
CA ASP A 182 15.02 -7.55 6.81
C ASP A 182 14.91 -7.51 5.26
N GLY A 183 13.71 -7.70 4.71
CA GLY A 183 13.45 -7.73 3.27
C GLY A 183 13.85 -9.02 2.57
N ALA A 184 14.30 -10.05 3.29
CA ALA A 184 14.79 -11.28 2.70
C ALA A 184 13.67 -12.17 2.17
N LYS A 185 12.51 -12.16 2.83
CA LYS A 185 11.38 -13.02 2.48
C LYS A 185 10.12 -12.23 2.19
N MET A 186 9.51 -12.51 1.05
CA MET A 186 8.15 -12.02 0.72
C MET A 186 7.12 -12.73 1.61
N ILE A 187 6.19 -11.95 2.15
CA ILE A 187 5.13 -12.42 3.05
C ILE A 187 3.73 -12.09 2.53
N GLY A 188 3.63 -11.43 1.38
CA GLY A 188 2.33 -11.07 0.81
C GLY A 188 2.41 -9.95 -0.21
N SER A 189 1.25 -9.38 -0.51
CA SER A 189 1.09 -8.24 -1.39
C SER A 189 0.13 -7.23 -0.78
N MET A 190 0.40 -5.94 -1.00
CA MET A 190 -0.53 -4.87 -0.66
C MET A 190 -0.70 -3.94 -1.85
N MET A 191 -1.93 -3.52 -2.07
CA MET A 191 -2.27 -2.56 -3.10
C MET A 191 -3.36 -1.60 -2.64
N ILE A 192 -3.33 -0.39 -3.14
CA ILE A 192 -4.44 0.57 -3.08
C ILE A 192 -5.03 0.62 -4.47
N MET A 193 -6.34 0.47 -4.57
CA MET A 193 -7.08 0.43 -5.83
C MET A 193 -8.26 1.39 -5.81
N GLU A 194 -8.65 1.86 -6.99
CA GLU A 194 -9.85 2.66 -7.20
C GLU A 194 -10.93 1.85 -7.92
N TYR A 195 -12.13 1.83 -7.34
CA TYR A 195 -13.32 1.21 -7.92
C TYR A 195 -14.57 2.04 -7.60
N PRO A 196 -15.66 1.91 -8.42
CA PRO A 196 -16.92 2.59 -8.13
C PRO A 196 -17.50 2.25 -6.76
N ASP A 197 -17.28 1.00 -6.30
CA ASP A 197 -17.81 0.47 -5.03
C ASP A 197 -17.00 -0.76 -4.56
N LEU A 198 -17.25 -1.20 -3.33
CA LEU A 198 -16.61 -2.38 -2.73
C LEU A 198 -16.87 -3.66 -3.54
N LYS A 199 -18.08 -3.85 -4.02
CA LYS A 199 -18.45 -5.04 -4.79
C LYS A 199 -17.61 -5.17 -6.05
N SER A 200 -17.40 -4.08 -6.78
CA SER A 200 -16.54 -4.06 -7.96
C SER A 200 -15.08 -4.39 -7.63
N CYS A 201 -14.59 -3.94 -6.48
CA CYS A 201 -13.25 -4.31 -5.99
C CYS A 201 -13.16 -5.79 -5.62
N GLU A 202 -14.17 -6.35 -4.96
CA GLU A 202 -14.25 -7.77 -4.61
C GLU A 202 -14.35 -8.66 -5.86
N GLU A 203 -15.14 -8.27 -6.86
CA GLU A 203 -15.24 -8.97 -8.15
C GLU A 203 -13.88 -8.99 -8.88
N PHE A 204 -13.18 -7.87 -8.91
CA PHE A 204 -11.81 -7.82 -9.42
C PHE A 204 -10.91 -8.81 -8.67
N TRP A 205 -10.92 -8.75 -7.34
CA TRP A 205 -10.07 -9.61 -6.53
C TRP A 205 -10.37 -11.10 -6.72
N ALA A 206 -11.63 -11.45 -6.88
CA ALA A 206 -12.04 -12.82 -7.16
C ALA A 206 -11.45 -13.39 -8.47
N GLY A 207 -11.17 -12.54 -9.46
CA GLY A 207 -10.56 -12.90 -10.73
C GLY A 207 -9.03 -12.81 -10.79
N GLU A 208 -8.39 -12.28 -9.74
CA GLU A 208 -6.95 -12.04 -9.71
C GLU A 208 -6.18 -13.38 -9.70
N PRO A 209 -5.22 -13.62 -10.63
CA PRO A 209 -4.57 -14.92 -10.79
C PRO A 209 -3.75 -15.40 -9.59
N LEU A 210 -3.14 -14.53 -8.79
CA LEU A 210 -2.47 -14.96 -7.55
C LEU A 210 -3.50 -15.44 -6.52
N ASN A 211 -4.67 -14.79 -6.46
CA ASN A 211 -5.75 -15.20 -5.58
C ASN A 211 -6.34 -16.55 -6.02
N THR A 212 -6.74 -16.68 -7.30
CA THR A 212 -7.29 -17.92 -7.83
C THR A 212 -6.28 -19.06 -7.89
N GLY A 213 -4.99 -18.75 -7.97
CA GLY A 213 -3.88 -19.70 -7.86
C GLY A 213 -3.58 -20.15 -6.42
N GLY A 214 -4.34 -19.66 -5.44
CA GLY A 214 -4.21 -20.06 -4.04
C GLY A 214 -2.90 -19.64 -3.39
N VAL A 215 -2.34 -18.51 -3.83
CA VAL A 215 -1.10 -17.97 -3.25
C VAL A 215 -1.31 -17.48 -1.83
N PHE A 216 -2.48 -16.89 -1.56
CA PHE A 216 -2.76 -16.20 -0.31
C PHE A 216 -3.55 -17.10 0.66
N ALA A 217 -3.18 -17.04 1.95
CA ALA A 217 -3.90 -17.68 3.05
C ALA A 217 -4.94 -16.76 3.68
N ASP A 218 -4.71 -15.45 3.63
CA ASP A 218 -5.60 -14.45 4.20
C ASP A 218 -5.64 -13.21 3.31
N VAL A 219 -6.82 -12.61 3.16
CA VAL A 219 -7.04 -11.41 2.36
C VAL A 219 -8.00 -10.49 3.08
N THR A 220 -7.62 -9.24 3.22
CA THR A 220 -8.49 -8.17 3.71
C THR A 220 -8.65 -7.10 2.66
N ILE A 221 -9.88 -6.58 2.52
CA ILE A 221 -10.20 -5.41 1.68
C ILE A 221 -10.79 -4.36 2.60
N GLU A 222 -10.06 -3.28 2.79
CA GLU A 222 -10.43 -2.18 3.68
C GLU A 222 -10.76 -0.94 2.86
N ARG A 223 -11.84 -0.24 3.18
CA ARG A 223 -12.13 1.07 2.60
C ARG A 223 -11.08 2.07 3.08
N TRP A 224 -10.58 2.83 2.16
CA TRP A 224 -9.62 3.90 2.42
C TRP A 224 -9.97 5.12 1.57
N ARG A 225 -9.49 6.27 1.94
CA ARG A 225 -9.56 7.46 1.09
C ARG A 225 -8.33 8.34 1.31
N TYR A 226 -8.06 9.19 0.34
CA TYR A 226 -7.05 10.22 0.53
C TYR A 226 -7.38 11.11 1.72
N GLY A 227 -6.37 11.40 2.54
CA GLY A 227 -6.50 12.34 3.66
C GLY A 227 -6.61 13.79 3.18
N ASN A 228 -7.16 14.62 4.04
CA ASN A 228 -7.31 16.06 3.76
C ASN A 228 -6.05 16.87 4.12
N THR A 229 -5.04 16.25 4.71
CA THR A 229 -3.84 16.92 5.23
C THR A 229 -2.89 17.37 4.12
N LEU A 230 -2.75 16.53 3.11
CA LEU A 230 -1.97 16.79 1.89
C LEU A 230 -2.93 17.15 0.75
N VAL A 231 -2.48 17.99 -0.17
CA VAL A 231 -3.29 18.41 -1.33
C VAL A 231 -3.07 17.40 -2.45
N TYR A 232 -3.97 16.44 -2.56
CA TYR A 232 -3.95 15.48 -3.66
C TYR A 232 -4.43 16.11 -4.97
N PRO A 233 -3.87 15.73 -6.12
CA PRO A 233 -4.40 16.10 -7.43
C PRO A 233 -5.85 15.64 -7.57
N GLY A 234 -6.71 16.53 -8.06
CA GLY A 234 -8.16 16.30 -8.19
C GLY A 234 -8.54 15.65 -9.50
#